data_f0038c87296f7586d1d571bb029e1227
#
_entry.id   f0038c87296f7586d1d571bb029e1227
#
_cell.length_a   1.000
_cell.length_b   1.000
_cell.length_c   1.000
_cell.angle_alpha   90.00
_cell.angle_beta   90.00
_cell.angle_gamma   90.00
#
_symmetry.space_group_name_H-M   'P 1'
#
loop_
_entity.id
_entity.type
_entity.pdbx_description
1 polymer ?
#
loop_
_entity_poly.entity_id
_entity_poly.type
_entity_poly.pdbx_seq_one_letter_code
_entity_poly.pdbx_strand_id
1 'polypeptide(L)'
;LEVELIEPADPSAPPRLVAAGQAELAISYQPQLHIQVSEGLPLVRVATIVATPLNTVVALADGPIQSLADLKGKKVGFSVGGFEDAVLGAMLSGVGLGLDDIELINVNFSLSPSLYSGQVDAVVGAFRNFELNQMDIAGRPGIAFYPEENGVPGYDELILVAAQDGIDNPSLPKVISAME
;
A
#
# COMPACT_ATOMS: atom_id res chain seq x y z
N LEU A 1 26.07 5.07 13.85
CA LEU A 1 25.31 4.61 12.70
C LEU A 1 25.09 5.78 11.76
N GLU A 2 25.45 5.64 10.50
CA GLU A 2 25.17 6.61 9.44
C GLU A 2 24.18 5.92 8.49
N VAL A 3 23.08 6.61 8.15
CA VAL A 3 22.00 6.09 7.29
C VAL A 3 21.71 7.12 6.21
N GLU A 4 21.74 6.70 4.97
CA GLU A 4 21.30 7.48 3.83
C GLU A 4 19.86 7.06 3.48
N LEU A 5 18.97 8.04 3.32
CA LEU A 5 17.60 7.81 2.92
C LEU A 5 17.46 8.04 1.41
N ILE A 6 17.02 7.04 0.68
CA ILE A 6 16.75 7.09 -0.75
C ILE A 6 15.25 7.24 -0.97
N GLU A 7 14.83 8.36 -1.52
CA GLU A 7 13.43 8.59 -1.89
C GLU A 7 13.15 7.95 -3.27
N PRO A 8 12.23 6.96 -3.35
CA PRO A 8 11.94 6.31 -4.62
C PRO A 8 11.05 7.18 -5.51
N ALA A 9 11.29 7.13 -6.82
CA ALA A 9 10.42 7.77 -7.80
C ALA A 9 9.10 7.01 -8.02
N ASP A 10 9.09 5.71 -7.71
CA ASP A 10 7.95 4.80 -7.83
C ASP A 10 7.76 4.09 -6.48
N PRO A 11 6.55 4.13 -5.87
CA PRO A 11 6.29 3.51 -4.57
C PRO A 11 6.45 2.00 -4.56
N SER A 12 6.42 1.32 -5.70
CA SER A 12 6.65 -0.14 -5.81
C SER A 12 8.13 -0.53 -5.94
N ALA A 13 9.03 0.45 -6.14
CA ALA A 13 10.44 0.18 -6.44
C ALA A 13 11.30 -0.27 -5.24
N PRO A 14 11.10 0.19 -3.98
CA PRO A 14 12.06 -0.01 -2.90
C PRO A 14 12.53 -1.45 -2.68
N PRO A 15 11.66 -2.49 -2.62
CA PRO A 15 12.13 -3.86 -2.44
C PRO A 15 12.98 -4.37 -3.61
N ARG A 16 12.71 -3.88 -4.83
CA ARG A 16 13.49 -4.26 -6.02
C ARG A 16 14.89 -3.65 -6.00
N LEU A 17 15.05 -2.45 -5.44
CA LEU A 17 16.38 -1.83 -5.21
C LEU A 17 17.20 -2.66 -4.23
N VAL A 18 16.57 -3.17 -3.18
CA VAL A 18 17.24 -4.10 -2.23
C VAL A 18 17.62 -5.40 -2.91
N ALA A 19 16.71 -6.03 -3.66
CA ALA A 19 17.01 -7.26 -4.40
C ALA A 19 18.14 -7.08 -5.44
N ALA A 20 18.31 -5.86 -5.96
CA ALA A 20 19.37 -5.49 -6.90
C ALA A 20 20.68 -5.04 -6.23
N GLY A 21 20.75 -5.02 -4.89
CA GLY A 21 21.92 -4.56 -4.13
C GLY A 21 22.17 -3.04 -4.21
N GLN A 22 21.14 -2.27 -4.56
CA GLN A 22 21.22 -0.79 -4.65
C GLN A 22 20.80 -0.10 -3.36
N ALA A 23 20.22 -0.85 -2.42
CA ALA A 23 19.93 -0.43 -1.06
C ALA A 23 20.08 -1.64 -0.14
N GLU A 24 20.44 -1.44 1.11
CA GLU A 24 20.55 -2.52 2.10
C GLU A 24 19.20 -2.91 2.69
N LEU A 25 18.31 -1.92 2.84
CA LEU A 25 17.00 -2.07 3.47
C LEU A 25 15.95 -1.29 2.69
N ALA A 26 14.71 -1.77 2.76
CA ALA A 26 13.56 -1.02 2.28
C ALA A 26 12.36 -1.18 3.20
N ILE A 27 11.52 -0.14 3.26
CA ILE A 27 10.17 -0.26 3.79
C ILE A 27 9.31 -0.89 2.69
N SER A 28 8.52 -1.88 3.05
CA SER A 28 7.63 -2.62 2.18
C SER A 28 6.38 -3.04 2.94
N TYR A 29 5.51 -3.79 2.29
CA TYR A 29 4.25 -4.32 2.80
C TYR A 29 4.31 -5.84 2.86
N GLN A 30 3.74 -6.47 3.89
CA GLN A 30 3.79 -7.93 4.01
C GLN A 30 3.19 -8.64 2.79
N PRO A 31 2.00 -8.25 2.26
CA PRO A 31 1.46 -8.91 1.07
C PRO A 31 2.34 -8.69 -0.19
N GLN A 32 2.92 -7.50 -0.36
CA GLN A 32 3.86 -7.23 -1.46
C GLN A 32 5.09 -8.14 -1.38
N LEU A 33 5.67 -8.30 -0.17
CA LEU A 33 6.80 -9.20 0.03
C LEU A 33 6.46 -10.64 -0.37
N HIS A 34 5.27 -11.13 0.03
CA HIS A 34 4.84 -12.49 -0.34
C HIS A 34 4.75 -12.67 -1.86
N ILE A 35 4.18 -11.70 -2.58
CA ILE A 35 4.10 -11.73 -4.05
C ILE A 35 5.51 -11.75 -4.66
N GLN A 36 6.38 -10.82 -4.26
CA GLN A 36 7.73 -10.69 -4.81
C GLN A 36 8.60 -11.92 -4.53
N VAL A 37 8.50 -12.51 -3.34
CA VAL A 37 9.21 -13.76 -3.03
C VAL A 37 8.66 -14.93 -3.86
N SER A 38 7.36 -15.00 -4.11
CA SER A 38 6.78 -16.01 -5.00
C SER A 38 7.23 -15.85 -6.46
N GLU A 39 7.56 -14.63 -6.87
CA GLU A 39 8.17 -14.29 -8.17
C GLU A 39 9.68 -14.55 -8.22
N GLY A 40 10.29 -14.97 -7.10
CA GLY A 40 11.69 -15.36 -7.01
C GLY A 40 12.64 -14.25 -6.57
N LEU A 41 12.14 -13.10 -6.05
CA LEU A 41 13.02 -12.09 -5.47
C LEU A 41 13.62 -12.61 -4.15
N PRO A 42 14.95 -12.50 -3.95
CA PRO A 42 15.63 -13.00 -2.76
C PRO A 42 15.50 -12.02 -1.59
N LEU A 43 14.28 -11.80 -1.12
CA LEU A 43 13.94 -10.86 -0.07
C LEU A 43 13.47 -11.58 1.20
N VAL A 44 13.72 -10.96 2.34
CA VAL A 44 13.27 -11.44 3.65
C VAL A 44 12.85 -10.27 4.53
N ARG A 45 11.80 -10.47 5.34
CA ARG A 45 11.42 -9.53 6.38
C ARG A 45 12.39 -9.60 7.54
N VAL A 46 12.88 -8.45 7.99
CA VAL A 46 13.81 -8.32 9.12
C VAL A 46 13.22 -7.60 10.32
N ALA A 47 12.16 -6.79 10.12
CA ALA A 47 11.38 -6.17 11.20
C ALA A 47 9.95 -5.86 10.77
N THR A 48 9.06 -5.62 11.74
CA THR A 48 7.72 -5.08 11.54
C THR A 48 7.67 -3.68 12.16
N ILE A 49 7.21 -2.70 11.37
CA ILE A 49 7.06 -1.30 11.81
C ILE A 49 5.61 -1.06 12.24
N VAL A 50 4.65 -1.52 11.43
CA VAL A 50 3.21 -1.42 11.71
C VAL A 50 2.55 -2.77 11.47
N ALA A 51 2.07 -3.39 12.56
CA ALA A 51 1.53 -4.76 12.59
C ALA A 51 0.02 -4.84 12.31
N THR A 52 -0.58 -3.78 11.78
CA THR A 52 -2.03 -3.72 11.45
C THR A 52 -2.22 -3.03 10.10
N PRO A 53 -3.26 -3.39 9.33
CA PRO A 53 -3.56 -2.71 8.08
C PRO A 53 -3.81 -1.21 8.28
N LEU A 54 -3.14 -0.38 7.51
CA LEU A 54 -3.42 1.05 7.36
C LEU A 54 -4.16 1.33 6.05
N ASN A 55 -3.92 0.50 5.05
CA ASN A 55 -4.51 0.60 3.71
C ASN A 55 -6.04 0.56 3.78
N THR A 56 -6.67 1.40 2.98
CA THR A 56 -8.13 1.46 2.82
C THR A 56 -8.49 1.73 1.37
N VAL A 57 -9.74 1.42 1.00
CA VAL A 57 -10.38 2.01 -0.17
C VAL A 57 -11.10 3.27 0.28
N VAL A 58 -10.83 4.41 -0.38
CA VAL A 58 -11.42 5.71 -0.02
C VAL A 58 -12.12 6.33 -1.23
N ALA A 59 -13.29 6.89 -0.99
CA ALA A 59 -14.01 7.77 -1.92
C ALA A 59 -14.39 9.08 -1.20
N LEU A 60 -14.84 10.09 -1.94
CA LEU A 60 -15.38 11.32 -1.32
C LEU A 60 -16.69 11.00 -0.60
N ALA A 61 -16.85 11.48 0.64
CA ALA A 61 -18.02 11.18 1.46
C ALA A 61 -19.33 11.77 0.89
N ASP A 62 -19.25 12.87 0.16
CA ASP A 62 -20.35 13.52 -0.55
C ASP A 62 -20.55 13.00 -1.98
N GLY A 63 -19.74 12.01 -2.37
CA GLY A 63 -19.75 11.41 -3.71
C GLY A 63 -20.77 10.27 -3.88
N PRO A 64 -20.85 9.70 -5.09
CA PRO A 64 -21.81 8.64 -5.41
C PRO A 64 -21.44 7.26 -4.87
N ILE A 65 -20.22 7.07 -4.32
CA ILE A 65 -19.73 5.79 -3.82
C ILE A 65 -19.98 5.74 -2.32
N GLN A 66 -20.95 4.92 -1.89
CA GLN A 66 -21.32 4.73 -0.50
C GLN A 66 -21.11 3.27 -0.03
N SER A 67 -20.76 2.38 -0.97
CA SER A 67 -20.44 0.98 -0.74
C SER A 67 -19.43 0.48 -1.78
N LEU A 68 -18.79 -0.68 -1.53
CA LEU A 68 -17.89 -1.31 -2.52
C LEU A 68 -18.63 -1.71 -3.80
N ALA A 69 -19.93 -2.01 -3.73
CA ALA A 69 -20.73 -2.36 -4.89
C ALA A 69 -20.90 -1.18 -5.88
N ASP A 70 -20.81 0.06 -5.39
CA ASP A 70 -20.91 1.28 -6.20
C ASP A 70 -19.66 1.51 -7.06
N LEU A 71 -18.59 0.75 -6.84
CA LEU A 71 -17.36 0.81 -7.64
C LEU A 71 -17.52 0.21 -9.04
N LYS A 72 -18.61 -0.50 -9.32
CA LYS A 72 -18.84 -1.05 -10.67
C LYS A 72 -18.81 0.03 -11.76
N GLY A 73 -17.93 -0.16 -12.75
CA GLY A 73 -17.71 0.77 -13.85
C GLY A 73 -17.00 2.07 -13.47
N LYS A 74 -16.41 2.13 -12.26
CA LYS A 74 -15.71 3.31 -11.74
C LYS A 74 -14.22 3.26 -11.97
N LYS A 75 -13.58 4.43 -11.92
CA LYS A 75 -12.13 4.59 -11.94
C LYS A 75 -11.60 4.51 -10.53
N VAL A 76 -10.71 3.55 -10.28
CA VAL A 76 -10.06 3.37 -8.98
C VAL A 76 -8.56 3.59 -9.12
N GLY A 77 -8.06 4.61 -8.43
CA GLY A 77 -6.65 4.92 -8.37
C GLY A 77 -5.90 3.96 -7.43
N PHE A 78 -4.67 3.61 -7.79
CA PHE A 78 -3.76 2.83 -6.94
C PHE A 78 -2.33 3.40 -7.00
N SER A 79 -1.53 3.06 -6.00
CA SER A 79 -0.14 3.50 -5.84
C SER A 79 0.85 2.35 -6.04
N VAL A 80 0.65 1.24 -5.35
CA VAL A 80 1.55 0.07 -5.34
C VAL A 80 0.89 -1.09 -6.08
N GLY A 81 1.25 -1.24 -7.37
CA GLY A 81 0.73 -2.32 -8.20
C GLY A 81 1.15 -3.71 -7.71
N GLY A 82 0.30 -4.71 -7.94
CA GLY A 82 0.46 -6.09 -7.50
C GLY A 82 -0.04 -6.35 -6.09
N PHE A 83 0.07 -5.38 -5.18
CA PHE A 83 -0.39 -5.48 -3.80
C PHE A 83 -1.78 -4.87 -3.61
N GLU A 84 -1.94 -3.59 -3.95
CA GLU A 84 -3.20 -2.86 -3.68
C GLU A 84 -4.35 -3.38 -4.55
N ASP A 85 -4.08 -3.73 -5.79
CA ASP A 85 -5.05 -4.38 -6.68
C ASP A 85 -5.44 -5.78 -6.19
N ALA A 86 -4.51 -6.55 -5.62
CA ALA A 86 -4.83 -7.84 -5.01
C ALA A 86 -5.75 -7.69 -3.80
N VAL A 87 -5.47 -6.72 -2.91
CA VAL A 87 -6.32 -6.40 -1.75
C VAL A 87 -7.69 -5.94 -2.22
N LEU A 88 -7.76 -5.01 -3.17
CA LEU A 88 -9.01 -4.52 -3.75
C LEU A 88 -9.82 -5.64 -4.39
N GLY A 89 -9.18 -6.53 -5.16
CA GLY A 89 -9.85 -7.68 -5.79
C GLY A 89 -10.48 -8.61 -4.76
N ALA A 90 -9.81 -8.85 -3.63
CA ALA A 90 -10.38 -9.64 -2.54
C ALA A 90 -11.61 -8.95 -1.92
N MET A 91 -11.55 -7.63 -1.68
CA MET A 91 -12.69 -6.86 -1.15
C MET A 91 -13.87 -6.84 -2.12
N LEU A 92 -13.63 -6.65 -3.42
CA LEU A 92 -14.65 -6.63 -4.47
C LEU A 92 -15.35 -7.99 -4.60
N SER A 93 -14.63 -9.09 -4.41
CA SER A 93 -15.23 -10.43 -4.48
C SER A 93 -16.34 -10.64 -3.46
N GLY A 94 -16.23 -10.00 -2.29
CA GLY A 94 -17.26 -10.02 -1.23
C GLY A 94 -18.59 -9.38 -1.64
N VAL A 95 -18.59 -8.51 -2.65
CA VAL A 95 -19.79 -7.86 -3.20
C VAL A 95 -20.12 -8.33 -4.62
N GLY A 96 -19.51 -9.42 -5.07
CA GLY A 96 -19.79 -10.04 -6.37
C GLY A 96 -19.19 -9.29 -7.56
N LEU A 97 -18.16 -8.47 -7.33
CA LEU A 97 -17.39 -7.78 -8.35
C LEU A 97 -15.97 -8.36 -8.46
N GLY A 98 -15.32 -8.08 -9.59
CA GLY A 98 -13.91 -8.36 -9.82
C GLY A 98 -13.17 -7.12 -10.32
N LEU A 99 -11.86 -7.24 -10.50
CA LEU A 99 -11.04 -6.14 -11.05
C LEU A 99 -11.45 -5.76 -12.48
N ASP A 100 -12.02 -6.69 -13.25
CA ASP A 100 -12.54 -6.43 -14.60
C ASP A 100 -13.82 -5.58 -14.61
N ASP A 101 -14.50 -5.41 -13.45
CA ASP A 101 -15.67 -4.55 -13.32
C ASP A 101 -15.33 -3.09 -13.07
N ILE A 102 -14.05 -2.73 -12.93
CA ILE A 102 -13.54 -1.38 -12.63
C ILE A 102 -12.44 -0.98 -13.60
N GLU A 103 -12.10 0.32 -13.65
CA GLU A 103 -10.93 0.82 -14.37
C GLU A 103 -9.82 1.19 -13.36
N LEU A 104 -8.74 0.42 -13.33
CA LEU A 104 -7.58 0.70 -12.47
C LEU A 104 -6.67 1.74 -13.11
N ILE A 105 -6.33 2.79 -12.34
CA ILE A 105 -5.45 3.88 -12.79
C ILE A 105 -4.30 4.05 -11.81
N ASN A 106 -3.06 3.89 -12.29
CA ASN A 106 -1.90 4.22 -11.48
C ASN A 106 -1.81 5.73 -11.27
N VAL A 107 -1.94 6.17 -10.03
CA VAL A 107 -1.86 7.58 -9.62
C VAL A 107 -0.57 7.89 -8.85
N ASN A 108 0.32 6.92 -8.73
CA ASN A 108 1.58 7.03 -8.00
C ASN A 108 1.31 7.55 -6.57
N PHE A 109 2.04 8.55 -6.07
CA PHE A 109 1.84 9.15 -4.75
C PHE A 109 0.66 10.14 -4.68
N SER A 110 -0.14 10.29 -5.74
CA SER A 110 -1.17 11.33 -5.86
C SER A 110 -2.58 10.84 -5.52
N LEU A 111 -2.75 10.03 -4.46
CA LEU A 111 -4.06 9.44 -4.09
C LEU A 111 -5.12 10.52 -3.84
N SER A 112 -4.98 11.34 -2.79
CA SER A 112 -5.95 12.41 -2.47
C SER A 112 -6.09 13.46 -3.57
N PRO A 113 -5.01 13.96 -4.22
CA PRO A 113 -5.13 14.88 -5.34
C PRO A 113 -5.93 14.33 -6.52
N SER A 114 -5.80 13.03 -6.83
CA SER A 114 -6.53 12.40 -7.93
C SER A 114 -8.03 12.27 -7.64
N LEU A 115 -8.42 12.04 -6.37
CA LEU A 115 -9.81 12.12 -5.93
C LEU A 115 -10.37 13.55 -6.05
N TYR A 116 -9.63 14.55 -5.57
CA TYR A 116 -10.08 15.92 -5.56
C TYR A 116 -10.27 16.50 -6.97
N SER A 117 -9.44 16.10 -7.91
CA SER A 117 -9.53 16.52 -9.31
C SER A 117 -10.61 15.76 -10.11
N GLY A 118 -11.15 14.68 -9.57
CA GLY A 118 -12.06 13.79 -10.29
C GLY A 118 -11.37 12.95 -11.38
N GLN A 119 -10.05 12.81 -11.31
CA GLN A 119 -9.30 11.89 -12.18
C GLN A 119 -9.73 10.44 -11.92
N VAL A 120 -10.00 10.11 -10.65
CA VAL A 120 -10.53 8.83 -10.20
C VAL A 120 -11.73 9.04 -9.28
N ASP A 121 -12.60 8.03 -9.19
CA ASP A 121 -13.80 8.04 -8.35
C ASP A 121 -13.52 7.54 -6.93
N ALA A 122 -12.56 6.63 -6.79
CA ALA A 122 -12.05 6.09 -5.53
C ALA A 122 -10.56 5.81 -5.63
N VAL A 123 -9.91 5.59 -4.50
CA VAL A 123 -8.51 5.13 -4.43
C VAL A 123 -8.39 3.94 -3.49
N VAL A 124 -7.48 3.02 -3.80
CA VAL A 124 -6.95 2.00 -2.89
C VAL A 124 -5.51 2.36 -2.55
N GLY A 125 -5.04 2.01 -1.35
CA GLY A 125 -3.71 2.40 -0.88
C GLY A 125 -3.69 3.60 0.06
N ALA A 126 -4.83 4.27 0.23
CA ALA A 126 -4.94 5.38 1.17
C ALA A 126 -4.83 4.88 2.62
N PHE A 127 -3.94 5.48 3.41
CA PHE A 127 -3.76 5.13 4.81
C PHE A 127 -4.80 5.83 5.68
N ARG A 128 -5.49 5.05 6.50
CA ARG A 128 -6.55 5.52 7.41
C ARG A 128 -6.09 6.61 8.40
N ASN A 129 -4.82 6.63 8.74
CA ASN A 129 -4.22 7.59 9.66
C ASN A 129 -3.55 8.79 8.95
N PHE A 130 -3.48 8.82 7.63
CA PHE A 130 -2.85 9.88 6.87
C PHE A 130 -3.83 10.52 5.88
N GLU A 131 -4.25 9.84 4.82
CA GLU A 131 -5.11 10.42 3.78
C GLU A 131 -6.47 10.85 4.33
N LEU A 132 -7.12 10.08 5.21
CA LEU A 132 -8.41 10.49 5.79
C LEU A 132 -8.26 11.77 6.61
N ASN A 133 -7.21 11.89 7.43
CA ASN A 133 -6.95 13.11 8.18
C ASN A 133 -6.64 14.30 7.25
N GLN A 134 -5.87 14.06 6.18
CA GLN A 134 -5.57 15.09 5.18
C GLN A 134 -6.86 15.56 4.48
N MET A 135 -7.77 14.63 4.15
CA MET A 135 -9.06 14.94 3.53
C MET A 135 -9.96 15.77 4.47
N ASP A 136 -10.01 15.43 5.76
CA ASP A 136 -10.75 16.17 6.77
C ASP A 136 -10.21 17.60 6.92
N ILE A 137 -8.89 17.77 7.01
CA ILE A 137 -8.23 19.09 7.09
C ILE A 137 -8.52 19.92 5.83
N ALA A 138 -8.58 19.29 4.65
CA ALA A 138 -8.91 19.95 3.40
C ALA A 138 -10.41 20.30 3.26
N GLY A 139 -11.25 19.91 4.23
CA GLY A 139 -12.70 20.12 4.19
C GLY A 139 -13.41 19.27 3.12
N ARG A 140 -12.78 18.17 2.71
CA ARG A 140 -13.31 17.20 1.73
C ARG A 140 -13.22 15.79 2.29
N PRO A 141 -14.06 15.46 3.28
CA PRO A 141 -13.97 14.19 4.01
C PRO A 141 -14.14 12.99 3.08
N GLY A 142 -13.43 11.91 3.41
CA GLY A 142 -13.53 10.63 2.74
C GLY A 142 -14.45 9.67 3.48
N ILE A 143 -15.08 8.76 2.73
CA ILE A 143 -15.62 7.50 3.26
C ILE A 143 -14.60 6.40 3.00
N ALA A 144 -14.31 5.58 4.01
CA ALA A 144 -13.33 4.51 3.93
C ALA A 144 -13.97 3.13 4.04
N PHE A 145 -13.47 2.18 3.26
CA PHE A 145 -13.81 0.76 3.32
C PHE A 145 -12.56 0.00 3.74
N TYR A 146 -12.60 -0.64 4.90
CA TYR A 146 -11.45 -1.30 5.51
C TYR A 146 -11.30 -2.73 5.01
N PRO A 147 -10.08 -3.17 4.60
CA PRO A 147 -9.86 -4.52 4.10
C PRO A 147 -10.31 -5.62 5.07
N GLU A 148 -9.98 -5.47 6.36
CA GLU A 148 -10.31 -6.45 7.40
C GLU A 148 -11.82 -6.59 7.66
N GLU A 149 -12.62 -5.60 7.31
CA GLU A 149 -14.09 -5.64 7.38
C GLU A 149 -14.72 -6.19 6.09
N ASN A 150 -13.91 -6.32 5.03
CA ASN A 150 -14.35 -6.70 3.70
C ASN A 150 -13.63 -7.97 3.18
N GLY A 151 -13.35 -8.91 4.08
CA GLY A 151 -12.91 -10.27 3.73
C GLY A 151 -11.41 -10.45 3.53
N VAL A 152 -10.58 -9.42 3.76
CA VAL A 152 -9.12 -9.55 3.72
C VAL A 152 -8.61 -9.87 5.12
N PRO A 153 -7.84 -10.94 5.32
CA PRO A 153 -7.21 -11.21 6.61
C PRO A 153 -6.29 -10.08 7.06
N GLY A 154 -6.14 -9.90 8.37
CA GLY A 154 -5.17 -8.95 8.92
C GLY A 154 -3.74 -9.27 8.47
N TYR A 155 -2.97 -8.22 8.20
CA TYR A 155 -1.57 -8.31 7.77
C TYR A 155 -0.74 -7.17 8.36
N ASP A 156 0.59 -7.33 8.34
CA ASP A 156 1.52 -6.27 8.74
C ASP A 156 1.64 -5.24 7.61
N GLU A 157 1.19 -4.00 7.86
CA GLU A 157 1.20 -2.96 6.83
C GLU A 157 2.60 -2.54 6.45
N LEU A 158 3.41 -2.11 7.43
CA LEU A 158 4.76 -1.67 7.16
C LEU A 158 5.78 -2.63 7.78
N ILE A 159 6.61 -3.17 6.93
CA ILE A 159 7.71 -4.07 7.29
C ILE A 159 9.04 -3.55 6.75
N LEU A 160 10.12 -3.91 7.39
CA LEU A 160 11.47 -3.69 6.90
C LEU A 160 11.95 -4.98 6.21
N VAL A 161 12.43 -4.84 4.98
CA VAL A 161 12.95 -5.95 4.18
C VAL A 161 14.42 -5.76 3.85
N ALA A 162 15.15 -6.88 3.76
CA ALA A 162 16.54 -6.97 3.31
C ALA A 162 16.67 -8.05 2.22
N ALA A 163 17.77 -8.06 1.49
CA ALA A 163 18.14 -9.21 0.68
C ALA A 163 18.52 -10.41 1.57
N GLN A 164 18.26 -11.63 1.11
CA GLN A 164 18.57 -12.85 1.88
C GLN A 164 20.05 -12.97 2.27
N ASP A 165 20.96 -12.53 1.42
CA ASP A 165 22.41 -12.51 1.66
C ASP A 165 22.85 -11.30 2.51
N GLY A 166 21.97 -10.34 2.75
CA GLY A 166 22.23 -9.15 3.57
C GLY A 166 21.88 -9.31 5.05
N ILE A 167 21.28 -10.44 5.49
CA ILE A 167 20.82 -10.63 6.89
C ILE A 167 21.95 -10.66 7.92
N ASP A 168 23.15 -11.05 7.50
CA ASP A 168 24.35 -11.10 8.35
C ASP A 168 25.08 -9.75 8.47
N ASN A 169 24.54 -8.68 7.88
CA ASN A 169 25.12 -7.34 7.99
C ASN A 169 25.10 -6.87 9.46
N PRO A 170 26.27 -6.59 10.08
CA PRO A 170 26.37 -6.21 11.49
C PRO A 170 25.73 -4.86 11.83
N SER A 171 25.37 -4.07 10.83
CA SER A 171 24.62 -2.82 11.00
C SER A 171 23.12 -3.04 11.16
N LEU A 172 22.59 -4.15 10.66
CA LEU A 172 21.15 -4.43 10.65
C LEU A 172 20.52 -4.39 12.05
N PRO A 173 21.05 -5.09 13.09
CA PRO A 173 20.50 -5.02 14.44
C PRO A 173 20.53 -3.58 15.02
N LYS A 174 21.52 -2.77 14.64
CA LYS A 174 21.63 -1.38 15.09
C LYS A 174 20.57 -0.48 14.47
N VAL A 175 20.23 -0.72 13.20
CA VAL A 175 19.12 0.00 12.52
C VAL A 175 17.80 -0.36 13.18
N ILE A 176 17.52 -1.65 13.35
CA ILE A 176 16.27 -2.14 13.97
C ILE A 176 16.13 -1.56 15.37
N SER A 177 17.17 -1.66 16.22
CA SER A 177 17.13 -1.10 17.57
C SER A 177 17.00 0.42 17.64
N ALA A 178 17.36 1.14 16.59
CA ALA A 178 17.17 2.59 16.52
C ALA A 178 15.75 3.01 16.09
N MET A 179 14.94 2.05 15.62
CA MET A 179 13.53 2.25 15.22
C MET A 179 12.54 1.86 16.34
N GLU A 180 12.97 1.15 17.37
CA GLU A 180 12.23 0.78 18.59
C GLU A 180 12.18 1.95 19.59
#